data_8e4817945af1a0e12b720b874ced1ede
#
_entry.id   8e4817945af1a0e12b720b874ced1ede
#
_cell.length_a   1.000
_cell.length_b   1.000
_cell.length_c   1.000
_cell.angle_alpha   90.00
_cell.angle_beta   90.00
_cell.angle_gamma   90.00
#
_symmetry.space_group_name_H-M   'P 1'
#
loop_
_entity.id
_entity.type
_entity.pdbx_description
1 polymer ?
#
loop_
_entity_poly.entity_id
_entity_poly.type
_entity_poly.pdbx_seq_one_letter_code
_entity_poly.pdbx_strand_id
1 'polypeptide(L)'
;MVEAKAAKLSKEEKRKLLRKNIHRDKYLMIMFFPVLLYYLVFSYLPMTGLVMAFQNFIPGRGLIGIYSGEWVGLKWFSQFFQSVFAWKLIRNTFLLSFYSLLFGFPIPILFAICITQLRNKVIQRGAQVITYLPYFISTVVVVGMMTNFLSPSTGIINQIIIKLGGKPVNFMSDPSWFRRLYV
;
A
#
# COMPACT_ATOMS: atom_id res chain seq x y z
N MET A 1 13.55 15.87 -31.25
CA MET A 1 13.26 16.49 -32.56
C MET A 1 11.76 16.74 -32.78
N VAL A 2 10.84 15.92 -32.25
CA VAL A 2 9.37 16.09 -32.37
C VAL A 2 8.86 17.24 -31.51
N GLU A 3 9.38 17.45 -30.30
CA GLU A 3 8.95 18.51 -29.37
C GLU A 3 9.31 19.93 -29.87
N ALA A 4 10.46 20.10 -30.52
CA ALA A 4 10.89 21.39 -31.06
C ALA A 4 10.01 21.87 -32.25
N LYS A 5 9.34 20.94 -32.94
CA LYS A 5 8.44 21.25 -34.05
C LYS A 5 7.04 21.63 -33.56
N ALA A 6 6.64 21.16 -32.35
CA ALA A 6 5.36 21.45 -31.73
C ALA A 6 5.26 22.89 -31.15
N ALA A 7 6.40 23.48 -30.80
CA ALA A 7 6.47 24.83 -30.21
C ALA A 7 6.18 25.98 -31.21
N LYS A 8 6.28 25.72 -32.53
CA LYS A 8 6.10 26.73 -33.59
C LYS A 8 4.73 26.71 -34.31
N LEU A 9 3.83 25.80 -33.88
CA LEU A 9 2.52 25.65 -34.53
C LEU A 9 1.52 26.71 -34.03
N SER A 10 0.75 27.28 -34.96
CA SER A 10 -0.35 28.19 -34.63
C SER A 10 -1.44 27.47 -33.82
N LYS A 11 -2.28 28.25 -33.08
CA LYS A 11 -3.39 27.66 -32.28
C LYS A 11 -4.34 26.82 -33.13
N GLU A 12 -4.56 27.16 -34.38
CA GLU A 12 -5.43 26.41 -35.31
C GLU A 12 -4.80 25.11 -35.74
N GLU A 13 -3.51 25.10 -36.07
CA GLU A 13 -2.77 23.89 -36.42
C GLU A 13 -2.70 22.89 -35.27
N LYS A 14 -2.50 23.39 -34.03
CA LYS A 14 -2.56 22.57 -32.83
C LYS A 14 -3.94 21.92 -32.65
N ARG A 15 -5.03 22.65 -32.89
CA ARG A 15 -6.39 22.10 -32.83
C ARG A 15 -6.68 21.06 -33.92
N LYS A 16 -6.21 21.27 -35.14
CA LYS A 16 -6.33 20.28 -36.23
C LYS A 16 -5.55 19.00 -35.95
N LEU A 17 -4.32 19.14 -35.43
CA LEU A 17 -3.51 18.00 -35.03
C LEU A 17 -4.13 17.22 -33.86
N LEU A 18 -4.66 17.91 -32.84
CA LEU A 18 -5.37 17.28 -31.75
C LEU A 18 -6.59 16.48 -32.23
N ARG A 19 -7.44 17.08 -33.10
CA ARG A 19 -8.60 16.38 -33.67
C ARG A 19 -8.17 15.15 -34.49
N LYS A 20 -7.14 15.27 -35.29
CA LYS A 20 -6.60 14.14 -36.09
C LYS A 20 -6.08 13.02 -35.19
N ASN A 21 -5.34 13.36 -34.13
CA ASN A 21 -4.83 12.38 -33.16
C ASN A 21 -5.97 11.72 -32.39
N ILE A 22 -6.94 12.48 -31.90
CA ILE A 22 -8.13 11.94 -31.21
C ILE A 22 -8.88 10.95 -32.11
N HIS A 23 -9.02 11.28 -33.40
CA HIS A 23 -9.71 10.39 -34.33
C HIS A 23 -8.91 9.11 -34.62
N ARG A 24 -7.60 9.22 -34.70
CA ARG A 24 -6.71 8.08 -34.86
C ARG A 24 -6.71 7.17 -33.64
N ASP A 25 -6.65 7.78 -32.47
CA ASP A 25 -6.46 7.07 -31.19
C ASP A 25 -7.80 6.83 -30.46
N LYS A 26 -8.94 6.96 -31.16
CA LYS A 26 -10.30 6.85 -30.60
C LYS A 26 -10.54 5.54 -29.83
N TYR A 27 -10.01 4.44 -30.34
CA TYR A 27 -10.17 3.13 -29.67
C TYR A 27 -9.41 3.07 -28.34
N LEU A 28 -8.21 3.67 -28.31
CA LEU A 28 -7.43 3.80 -27.06
C LEU A 28 -8.17 4.66 -26.04
N MET A 29 -8.78 5.76 -26.49
CA MET A 29 -9.58 6.63 -25.62
C MET A 29 -10.84 5.93 -25.08
N ILE A 30 -11.51 5.13 -25.92
CA ILE A 30 -12.66 4.34 -25.49
C ILE A 30 -12.26 3.30 -24.44
N MET A 31 -11.11 2.64 -24.63
CA MET A 31 -10.58 1.69 -23.62
C MET A 31 -10.11 2.40 -22.34
N PHE A 32 -9.62 3.63 -22.44
CA PHE A 32 -9.20 4.41 -21.28
C PHE A 32 -10.37 4.98 -20.48
N PHE A 33 -11.51 5.26 -21.12
CA PHE A 33 -12.67 5.87 -20.49
C PHE A 33 -13.20 5.10 -19.26
N PRO A 34 -13.44 3.78 -19.32
CA PRO A 34 -13.88 3.03 -18.13
C PRO A 34 -12.87 3.06 -16.99
N VAL A 35 -11.56 3.06 -17.30
CA VAL A 35 -10.49 3.18 -16.29
C VAL A 35 -10.55 4.56 -15.63
N LEU A 36 -10.69 5.62 -16.43
CA LEU A 36 -10.83 6.98 -15.92
C LEU A 36 -12.08 7.12 -15.03
N LEU A 37 -13.22 6.57 -15.49
CA LEU A 37 -14.47 6.58 -14.72
C LEU A 37 -14.31 5.84 -13.39
N TYR A 38 -13.65 4.69 -13.40
CA TYR A 38 -13.34 3.93 -12.19
C TYR A 38 -12.53 4.78 -11.19
N TYR A 39 -11.46 5.43 -11.62
CA TYR A 39 -10.67 6.29 -10.74
C TYR A 39 -11.46 7.51 -10.23
N LEU A 40 -12.26 8.14 -11.08
CA LEU A 40 -13.10 9.25 -10.66
C LEU A 40 -14.09 8.85 -9.57
N VAL A 41 -14.75 7.71 -9.74
CA VAL A 41 -15.78 7.25 -8.79
C VAL A 41 -15.16 6.65 -7.53
N PHE A 42 -14.11 5.83 -7.65
CA PHE A 42 -13.61 5.06 -6.52
C PHE A 42 -12.38 5.67 -5.84
N SER A 43 -11.69 6.61 -6.48
CA SER A 43 -10.53 7.31 -5.88
C SER A 43 -10.83 8.78 -5.60
N TYR A 44 -11.28 9.53 -6.59
CA TYR A 44 -11.47 10.98 -6.43
C TYR A 44 -12.75 11.34 -5.65
N LEU A 45 -13.86 10.65 -5.91
CA LEU A 45 -15.11 10.92 -5.17
C LEU A 45 -14.93 10.71 -3.66
N PRO A 46 -14.29 9.62 -3.14
CA PRO A 46 -14.03 9.51 -1.71
C PRO A 46 -13.11 10.58 -1.14
N MET A 47 -12.22 11.17 -1.96
CA MET A 47 -11.37 12.29 -1.50
C MET A 47 -12.17 13.52 -1.11
N THR A 48 -13.38 13.70 -1.64
CA THR A 48 -14.28 14.78 -1.18
C THR A 48 -14.62 14.64 0.30
N GLY A 49 -14.58 13.42 0.84
CA GLY A 49 -14.75 13.15 2.26
C GLY A 49 -13.67 13.75 3.17
N LEU A 50 -12.53 14.24 2.62
CA LEU A 50 -11.53 14.98 3.41
C LEU A 50 -12.12 16.24 4.06
N VAL A 51 -13.20 16.79 3.50
CA VAL A 51 -13.93 17.91 4.09
C VAL A 51 -14.44 17.58 5.50
N MET A 52 -14.77 16.32 5.79
CA MET A 52 -15.20 15.87 7.11
C MET A 52 -14.17 16.14 8.22
N ALA A 53 -12.89 16.21 7.87
CA ALA A 53 -11.84 16.54 8.85
C ALA A 53 -11.94 17.97 9.41
N PHE A 54 -12.68 18.86 8.73
CA PHE A 54 -12.89 20.26 9.10
C PHE A 54 -14.29 20.54 9.61
N GLN A 55 -15.16 19.53 9.65
CA GLN A 55 -16.56 19.65 10.03
C GLN A 55 -16.90 18.74 11.19
N ASN A 56 -17.97 19.09 11.91
CA ASN A 56 -18.59 18.20 12.89
C ASN A 56 -19.49 17.19 12.17
N PHE A 57 -18.86 16.12 11.63
CA PHE A 57 -19.54 15.11 10.85
C PHE A 57 -20.46 14.25 11.73
N ILE A 58 -21.72 14.11 11.34
CA ILE A 58 -22.70 13.26 12.00
C ILE A 58 -22.90 11.99 11.17
N PRO A 59 -22.41 10.82 11.64
CA PRO A 59 -22.65 9.54 10.97
C PRO A 59 -24.16 9.28 10.88
N GLY A 60 -24.64 8.78 9.75
CA GLY A 60 -26.06 8.44 9.54
C GLY A 60 -26.80 9.29 8.51
N ARG A 61 -26.24 10.43 8.10
CA ARG A 61 -26.81 11.26 7.03
C ARG A 61 -26.26 10.93 5.64
N GLY A 62 -25.47 9.85 5.50
CA GLY A 62 -24.87 9.44 4.22
C GLY A 62 -24.00 10.52 3.58
N LEU A 63 -23.97 10.57 2.25
CA LEU A 63 -23.17 11.55 1.48
C LEU A 63 -23.60 13.01 1.74
N ILE A 64 -24.89 13.25 2.05
CA ILE A 64 -25.38 14.58 2.38
C ILE A 64 -24.76 15.11 3.68
N GLY A 65 -24.49 14.21 4.63
CA GLY A 65 -23.82 14.55 5.89
C GLY A 65 -22.40 15.08 5.74
N ILE A 66 -21.73 14.75 4.62
CA ILE A 66 -20.37 15.26 4.32
C ILE A 66 -20.39 16.77 4.09
N TYR A 67 -21.46 17.31 3.51
CA TYR A 67 -21.55 18.72 3.15
C TYR A 67 -22.43 19.54 4.06
N SER A 68 -23.21 18.89 4.96
CA SER A 68 -24.16 19.56 5.87
C SER A 68 -23.65 19.67 7.31
N GLY A 69 -22.42 19.24 7.59
CA GLY A 69 -21.80 19.33 8.91
C GLY A 69 -21.44 20.78 9.26
N GLU A 70 -21.53 21.12 10.55
CA GLU A 70 -21.07 22.40 11.07
C GLU A 70 -19.56 22.53 10.90
N TRP A 71 -19.08 23.63 10.34
CA TRP A 71 -17.67 23.88 10.11
C TRP A 71 -16.94 24.20 11.41
N VAL A 72 -16.01 23.33 11.84
CA VAL A 72 -15.26 23.46 13.09
C VAL A 72 -13.77 23.78 12.88
N GLY A 73 -13.35 24.00 11.63
CA GLY A 73 -11.97 24.32 11.28
C GLY A 73 -10.99 23.20 11.69
N LEU A 74 -9.93 23.56 12.39
CA LEU A 74 -8.84 22.64 12.79
C LEU A 74 -9.06 21.99 14.16
N LYS A 75 -10.28 22.01 14.71
CA LYS A 75 -10.60 21.45 16.03
C LYS A 75 -10.14 20.00 16.18
N TRP A 76 -10.45 19.15 15.20
CA TRP A 76 -10.10 17.72 15.24
C TRP A 76 -8.59 17.49 15.12
N PHE A 77 -7.89 18.31 14.36
CA PHE A 77 -6.43 18.26 14.28
C PHE A 77 -5.78 18.64 15.62
N SER A 78 -6.25 19.73 16.23
CA SER A 78 -5.77 20.15 17.56
C SER A 78 -6.01 19.05 18.60
N GLN A 79 -7.21 18.47 18.62
CA GLN A 79 -7.54 17.36 19.53
C GLN A 79 -6.67 16.12 19.28
N PHE A 80 -6.38 15.81 18.02
CA PHE A 80 -5.47 14.70 17.66
C PHE A 80 -4.07 14.96 18.21
N PHE A 81 -3.48 16.12 17.95
CA PHE A 81 -2.11 16.42 18.38
C PHE A 81 -1.98 16.57 19.91
N GLN A 82 -3.04 16.94 20.60
CA GLN A 82 -3.09 16.97 22.07
C GLN A 82 -3.29 15.58 22.67
N SER A 83 -3.70 14.60 21.87
CA SER A 83 -3.89 13.23 22.33
C SER A 83 -2.56 12.58 22.74
N VAL A 84 -2.59 11.85 23.85
CA VAL A 84 -1.46 11.05 24.34
C VAL A 84 -0.97 10.03 23.29
N PHE A 85 -1.84 9.64 22.37
CA PHE A 85 -1.54 8.65 21.34
C PHE A 85 -0.92 9.26 20.06
N ALA A 86 -1.05 10.55 19.80
CA ALA A 86 -0.63 11.18 18.56
C ALA A 86 0.84 10.90 18.23
N TRP A 87 1.72 11.18 19.18
CA TRP A 87 3.15 10.95 18.99
C TRP A 87 3.49 9.47 18.81
N LYS A 88 2.82 8.60 19.56
CA LYS A 88 3.00 7.14 19.45
C LYS A 88 2.59 6.63 18.07
N LEU A 89 1.46 7.11 17.53
CA LEU A 89 0.97 6.75 16.21
C LEU A 89 1.92 7.24 15.10
N ILE A 90 2.30 8.52 15.13
CA ILE A 90 3.22 9.10 14.15
C ILE A 90 4.56 8.36 14.15
N ARG A 91 5.17 8.18 15.32
CA ARG A 91 6.42 7.44 15.46
C ARG A 91 6.30 6.00 14.96
N ASN A 92 5.21 5.32 15.30
CA ASN A 92 5.02 3.93 14.88
C ASN A 92 4.87 3.83 13.36
N THR A 93 4.08 4.69 12.74
CA THR A 93 3.90 4.75 11.28
C THR A 93 5.22 5.04 10.58
N PHE A 94 5.97 6.02 11.06
CA PHE A 94 7.28 6.36 10.50
C PHE A 94 8.28 5.19 10.59
N LEU A 95 8.37 4.55 11.77
CA LEU A 95 9.28 3.41 11.97
C LEU A 95 8.89 2.20 11.13
N LEU A 96 7.59 1.88 11.02
CA LEU A 96 7.13 0.79 10.16
C LEU A 96 7.46 1.05 8.70
N SER A 97 7.19 2.25 8.20
CA SER A 97 7.51 2.64 6.82
C SER A 97 9.01 2.60 6.56
N PHE A 98 9.80 3.10 7.51
CA PHE A 98 11.26 3.09 7.40
C PHE A 98 11.83 1.67 7.37
N TYR A 99 11.40 0.80 8.28
CA TYR A 99 11.85 -0.59 8.28
C TYR A 99 11.36 -1.36 7.06
N SER A 100 10.12 -1.15 6.63
CA SER A 100 9.59 -1.77 5.40
C SER A 100 10.41 -1.35 4.18
N LEU A 101 10.82 -0.09 4.09
CA LEU A 101 11.70 0.39 3.01
C LEU A 101 13.11 -0.19 3.13
N LEU A 102 13.68 -0.20 4.35
CA LEU A 102 15.04 -0.66 4.62
C LEU A 102 15.22 -2.14 4.28
N PHE A 103 14.26 -2.98 4.57
CA PHE A 103 14.32 -4.42 4.31
C PHE A 103 13.61 -4.79 3.00
N GLY A 104 12.45 -4.23 2.73
CA GLY A 104 11.62 -4.55 1.57
C GLY A 104 12.22 -4.09 0.23
N PHE A 105 13.12 -3.10 0.23
CA PHE A 105 13.78 -2.65 -0.99
C PHE A 105 15.10 -3.40 -1.29
N PRO A 106 16.07 -3.49 -0.37
CA PRO A 106 17.36 -4.14 -0.67
C PRO A 106 17.26 -5.67 -0.79
N ILE A 107 16.46 -6.34 0.05
CA ILE A 107 16.38 -7.80 0.08
C ILE A 107 15.92 -8.38 -1.26
N PRO A 108 14.82 -7.91 -1.89
CA PRO A 108 14.43 -8.38 -3.22
C PRO A 108 15.48 -8.16 -4.30
N ILE A 109 16.21 -7.04 -4.24
CA ILE A 109 17.27 -6.73 -5.20
C ILE A 109 18.42 -7.74 -5.04
N LEU A 110 18.91 -7.94 -3.82
CA LEU A 110 19.97 -8.91 -3.54
C LEU A 110 19.54 -10.33 -3.97
N PHE A 111 18.29 -10.68 -3.68
CA PHE A 111 17.75 -11.98 -4.06
C PHE A 111 17.65 -12.14 -5.58
N ALA A 112 17.22 -11.11 -6.31
CA ALA A 112 17.17 -11.11 -7.76
C ALA A 112 18.58 -11.27 -8.37
N ILE A 113 19.58 -10.57 -7.81
CA ILE A 113 20.97 -10.71 -8.24
C ILE A 113 21.46 -12.15 -8.00
N CYS A 114 21.22 -12.72 -6.82
CA CYS A 114 21.61 -14.10 -6.52
C CYS A 114 20.98 -15.11 -7.49
N ILE A 115 19.69 -14.96 -7.80
CA ILE A 115 19.00 -15.84 -8.75
C ILE A 115 19.55 -15.70 -10.16
N THR A 116 19.84 -14.48 -10.62
CA THR A 116 20.35 -14.24 -11.98
C THR A 116 21.76 -14.79 -12.20
N GLN A 117 22.55 -14.93 -11.15
CA GLN A 117 23.91 -15.49 -11.20
C GLN A 117 23.94 -17.03 -11.23
N LEU A 118 22.81 -17.71 -11.03
CA LEU A 118 22.75 -19.17 -11.10
C LEU A 118 23.04 -19.66 -12.52
N ARG A 119 24.08 -20.48 -12.66
CA ARG A 119 24.51 -21.04 -13.98
C ARG A 119 23.48 -22.02 -14.54
N ASN A 120 22.85 -22.80 -13.67
CA ASN A 120 21.86 -23.80 -14.08
C ASN A 120 20.48 -23.16 -14.26
N LYS A 121 20.00 -23.13 -15.50
CA LYS A 121 18.71 -22.54 -15.88
C LYS A 121 17.50 -23.25 -15.24
N VAL A 122 17.60 -24.55 -14.95
CA VAL A 122 16.53 -25.31 -14.28
C VAL A 122 16.38 -24.85 -12.83
N ILE A 123 17.51 -24.74 -12.12
CA ILE A 123 17.54 -24.25 -10.74
C ILE A 123 17.08 -22.78 -10.69
N GLN A 124 17.52 -21.96 -11.63
CA GLN A 124 17.09 -20.55 -11.72
C GLN A 124 15.58 -20.43 -11.86
N ARG A 125 14.96 -21.18 -12.79
CA ARG A 125 13.49 -21.17 -12.99
C ARG A 125 12.77 -21.72 -11.77
N GLY A 126 13.26 -22.83 -11.17
CA GLY A 126 12.70 -23.38 -9.96
C GLY A 126 12.69 -22.39 -8.80
N ALA A 127 13.82 -21.69 -8.57
CA ALA A 127 13.91 -20.66 -7.55
C ALA A 127 12.91 -19.51 -7.78
N GLN A 128 12.75 -19.06 -9.04
CA GLN A 128 11.75 -18.03 -9.37
C GLN A 128 10.32 -18.50 -9.09
N VAL A 129 9.95 -19.73 -9.49
CA VAL A 129 8.60 -20.27 -9.25
C VAL A 129 8.32 -20.37 -7.75
N ILE A 130 9.27 -20.88 -6.96
CA ILE A 130 9.13 -21.00 -5.50
C ILE A 130 8.97 -19.61 -4.85
N THR A 131 9.68 -18.61 -5.34
CA THR A 131 9.59 -17.24 -4.82
C THR A 131 8.24 -16.59 -5.12
N TYR A 132 7.62 -16.93 -6.26
CA TYR A 132 6.28 -16.39 -6.59
C TYR A 132 5.14 -17.12 -5.86
N LEU A 133 5.37 -18.34 -5.37
CA LEU A 133 4.33 -19.14 -4.73
C LEU A 133 3.63 -18.43 -3.56
N PRO A 134 4.35 -17.77 -2.63
CA PRO A 134 3.73 -17.02 -1.53
C PRO A 134 2.77 -15.91 -1.97
N TYR A 135 2.99 -15.33 -3.16
CA TYR A 135 2.12 -14.27 -3.69
C TYR A 135 0.67 -14.72 -3.90
N PHE A 136 0.46 -16.00 -4.18
CA PHE A 136 -0.87 -16.59 -4.37
C PHE A 136 -1.56 -16.97 -3.04
N ILE A 137 -0.84 -16.90 -1.93
CA ILE A 137 -1.40 -17.20 -0.61
C ILE A 137 -2.05 -15.93 -0.06
N SER A 138 -3.30 -16.02 0.35
CA SER A 138 -4.00 -14.89 1.00
C SER A 138 -3.28 -14.48 2.28
N THR A 139 -3.17 -13.16 2.52
CA THR A 139 -2.62 -12.61 3.76
C THR A 139 -3.28 -13.19 5.01
N VAL A 140 -4.59 -13.47 4.95
CA VAL A 140 -5.34 -14.10 6.06
C VAL A 140 -4.79 -15.49 6.39
N VAL A 141 -4.48 -16.28 5.35
CA VAL A 141 -3.90 -17.62 5.52
C VAL A 141 -2.49 -17.51 6.11
N VAL A 142 -1.67 -16.59 5.60
CA VAL A 142 -0.31 -16.35 6.13
C VAL A 142 -0.36 -15.98 7.61
N VAL A 143 -1.22 -15.04 8.00
CA VAL A 143 -1.40 -14.63 9.41
C VAL A 143 -1.90 -15.81 10.26
N GLY A 144 -2.83 -16.62 9.74
CA GLY A 144 -3.30 -17.82 10.43
C GLY A 144 -2.18 -18.85 10.66
N MET A 145 -1.33 -19.07 9.66
CA MET A 145 -0.14 -19.93 9.80
C MET A 145 0.85 -19.35 10.83
N MET A 146 1.13 -18.06 10.79
CA MET A 146 1.99 -17.38 11.77
C MET A 146 1.44 -17.55 13.19
N THR A 147 0.14 -17.36 13.39
CA THR A 147 -0.52 -17.52 14.69
C THR A 147 -0.33 -18.93 15.23
N ASN A 148 -0.48 -19.95 14.39
CA ASN A 148 -0.26 -21.34 14.79
C ASN A 148 1.21 -21.63 15.11
N PHE A 149 2.16 -21.20 14.26
CA PHE A 149 3.59 -21.47 14.46
C PHE A 149 4.18 -20.74 15.66
N LEU A 150 3.67 -19.54 15.97
CA LEU A 150 4.11 -18.68 17.08
C LEU A 150 3.31 -18.91 18.37
N SER A 151 2.33 -19.82 18.37
CA SER A 151 1.51 -20.13 19.55
C SER A 151 2.38 -20.48 20.76
N PRO A 152 2.12 -19.91 21.95
CA PRO A 152 2.92 -20.20 23.15
C PRO A 152 2.87 -21.67 23.60
N SER A 153 1.74 -22.34 23.37
CA SER A 153 1.50 -23.70 23.85
C SER A 153 1.83 -24.78 22.82
N THR A 154 1.46 -24.57 21.56
CA THR A 154 1.52 -25.61 20.50
C THR A 154 2.46 -25.23 19.36
N GLY A 155 2.93 -23.97 19.31
CA GLY A 155 3.71 -23.46 18.19
C GLY A 155 5.10 -24.09 18.11
N ILE A 156 5.49 -24.48 16.91
CA ILE A 156 6.79 -25.10 16.62
C ILE A 156 7.95 -24.23 17.12
N ILE A 157 7.86 -22.93 16.94
CA ILE A 157 8.91 -21.97 17.36
C ILE A 157 9.09 -22.02 18.88
N ASN A 158 7.98 -21.99 19.65
CA ASN A 158 8.04 -22.09 21.10
C ASN A 158 8.51 -23.45 21.59
N GLN A 159 8.16 -24.53 20.90
CA GLN A 159 8.69 -25.85 21.22
C GLN A 159 10.22 -25.92 21.06
N ILE A 160 10.76 -25.28 20.01
CA ILE A 160 12.23 -25.20 19.82
C ILE A 160 12.85 -24.37 20.94
N ILE A 161 12.28 -23.23 21.31
CA ILE A 161 12.76 -22.38 22.40
C ILE A 161 12.80 -23.17 23.72
N ILE A 162 11.74 -23.90 24.04
CA ILE A 162 11.67 -24.73 25.26
C ILE A 162 12.73 -25.84 25.25
N LYS A 163 12.93 -26.54 24.12
CA LYS A 163 13.97 -27.57 23.96
C LYS A 163 15.37 -26.99 24.14
N LEU A 164 15.60 -25.73 23.80
CA LEU A 164 16.87 -25.01 24.01
C LEU A 164 17.01 -24.43 25.42
N GLY A 165 16.08 -24.74 26.35
CA GLY A 165 16.11 -24.26 27.74
C GLY A 165 15.50 -22.86 27.96
N GLY A 166 14.84 -22.27 26.90
CA GLY A 166 14.16 -21.00 27.01
C GLY A 166 12.73 -21.12 27.56
N LYS A 167 12.12 -19.96 27.86
CA LYS A 167 10.71 -19.85 28.25
C LYS A 167 9.85 -19.57 27.02
N PRO A 168 8.62 -20.09 26.95
CA PRO A 168 7.71 -19.78 25.85
C PRO A 168 7.42 -18.28 25.76
N VAL A 169 7.40 -17.75 24.54
CA VAL A 169 7.18 -16.33 24.26
C VAL A 169 5.83 -16.15 23.58
N ASN A 170 5.05 -15.19 24.04
CA ASN A 170 3.78 -14.84 23.39
C ASN A 170 4.02 -13.76 22.33
N PHE A 171 4.49 -14.18 21.17
CA PHE A 171 4.86 -13.29 20.07
C PHE A 171 3.71 -12.42 19.55
N MET A 172 2.49 -12.97 19.52
CA MET A 172 1.33 -12.29 18.91
C MET A 172 0.64 -11.28 19.85
N SER A 173 0.74 -11.47 21.16
CA SER A 173 0.10 -10.59 22.16
C SER A 173 1.05 -9.55 22.75
N ASP A 174 2.35 -9.71 22.58
CA ASP A 174 3.35 -8.77 23.10
C ASP A 174 3.62 -7.66 22.06
N PRO A 175 3.26 -6.39 22.36
CA PRO A 175 3.46 -5.25 21.46
C PRO A 175 4.92 -5.03 21.05
N SER A 176 5.91 -5.53 21.82
CA SER A 176 7.33 -5.39 21.52
C SER A 176 7.74 -6.16 20.26
N TRP A 177 7.03 -7.26 19.95
CA TRP A 177 7.28 -8.08 18.77
C TRP A 177 6.57 -7.60 17.51
N PHE A 178 5.57 -6.72 17.65
CA PHE A 178 4.73 -6.29 16.53
C PHE A 178 5.54 -5.80 15.32
N ARG A 179 6.53 -4.93 15.54
CA ARG A 179 7.32 -4.36 14.42
C ARG A 179 8.20 -5.41 13.75
N ARG A 180 8.75 -6.38 14.52
CA ARG A 180 9.60 -7.44 13.98
C ARG A 180 8.84 -8.47 13.19
N LEU A 181 7.59 -8.71 13.55
CA LEU A 181 6.71 -9.64 12.84
C LEU A 181 6.08 -9.00 11.60
N TYR A 182 5.87 -7.68 11.62
CA TYR A 182 5.22 -6.96 10.54
C TYR A 182 6.16 -6.67 9.37
N VAL A 183 7.43 -6.42 9.61
CA VAL A 183 8.45 -6.11 8.60
C VAL A 183 9.21 -7.37 8.19
#